data_168e7cc5ec5aadbe9579e4f16344090e
#
_entry.id   168e7cc5ec5aadbe9579e4f16344090e
#
_cell.length_a   1.000
_cell.length_b   1.000
_cell.length_c   1.000
_cell.angle_alpha   90.00
_cell.angle_beta   90.00
_cell.angle_gamma   90.00
#
_symmetry.space_group_name_H-M   'P 1'
#
loop_
_entity.id
_entity.type
_entity.pdbx_description
1 polymer ?
#
loop_
_entity_poly.entity_id
_entity_poly.type
_entity_poly.pdbx_seq_one_letter_code
_entity_poly.pdbx_strand_id
1 'polypeptide(L)'
;MIRKARKDDVKKCIQLLALAMDHFIYKLSGYNDRQKAIEVLENFFTQENNRLSYENIYVYEEDREILGAICCYDGALADELDKPLNEHLEFLGINEKVLKECENEFYLDSICVDEKARGKGIAKKLIECAFNEALKNGKKLSLIVEDENINAKMLYEKMGFKLIKNKIFHSHKYEYREKGE
;
A
#
# COMPACT_ATOMS: atom_id res chain seq x y z
N MET A 1 13.35 12.44 -7.12
CA MET A 1 12.29 12.44 -8.16
C MET A 1 11.34 11.26 -7.91
N ILE A 2 10.11 11.31 -8.46
CA ILE A 2 9.17 10.18 -8.36
C ILE A 2 9.16 9.41 -9.69
N ARG A 3 9.18 8.09 -9.62
CA ARG A 3 9.07 7.17 -10.75
C ARG A 3 8.33 5.89 -10.38
N LYS A 4 7.89 5.14 -11.37
CA LYS A 4 7.43 3.74 -11.17
C LYS A 4 8.57 2.88 -10.63
N ALA A 5 8.22 1.94 -9.76
CA ALA A 5 9.17 0.92 -9.30
C ALA A 5 9.56 -0.02 -10.46
N ARG A 6 10.73 -0.64 -10.32
CA ARG A 6 11.26 -1.67 -11.23
C ARG A 6 11.49 -2.95 -10.43
N LYS A 7 11.59 -4.06 -11.11
CA LYS A 7 11.85 -5.37 -10.45
C LYS A 7 13.09 -5.34 -9.55
N ASP A 8 14.12 -4.62 -9.96
CA ASP A 8 15.38 -4.49 -9.20
C ASP A 8 15.25 -3.67 -7.90
N ASP A 9 14.17 -2.90 -7.75
CA ASP A 9 13.91 -2.12 -6.54
C ASP A 9 13.34 -2.97 -5.38
N VAL A 10 13.13 -4.26 -5.60
CA VAL A 10 12.40 -5.19 -4.72
C VAL A 10 12.84 -5.10 -3.25
N LYS A 11 14.15 -5.18 -2.98
CA LYS A 11 14.68 -5.21 -1.61
C LYS A 11 14.32 -3.94 -0.83
N LYS A 12 14.54 -2.78 -1.44
CA LYS A 12 14.29 -1.50 -0.77
C LYS A 12 12.80 -1.20 -0.68
N CYS A 13 12.01 -1.48 -1.72
CA CYS A 13 10.57 -1.27 -1.71
C CYS A 13 9.90 -2.14 -0.65
N ILE A 14 10.19 -3.44 -0.62
CA ILE A 14 9.57 -4.33 0.36
C ILE A 14 10.03 -4.00 1.79
N GLN A 15 11.30 -3.64 1.99
CA GLN A 15 11.77 -3.16 3.28
C GLN A 15 10.93 -1.98 3.80
N LEU A 16 10.62 -0.99 2.95
CA LEU A 16 9.84 0.18 3.32
C LEU A 16 8.35 -0.17 3.50
N LEU A 17 7.74 -0.85 2.53
CA LEU A 17 6.31 -1.14 2.56
C LEU A 17 5.94 -2.12 3.69
N ALA A 18 6.81 -3.08 4.01
CA ALA A 18 6.60 -3.99 5.13
C ALA A 18 6.57 -3.26 6.49
N LEU A 19 7.25 -2.12 6.62
CA LEU A 19 7.14 -1.28 7.82
C LEU A 19 5.76 -0.61 7.92
N ALA A 20 5.18 -0.20 6.79
CA ALA A 20 3.84 0.37 6.76
C ALA A 20 2.75 -0.69 6.97
N MET A 21 2.93 -1.88 6.44
CA MET A 21 1.98 -3.00 6.56
C MET A 21 1.99 -3.64 7.94
N ASP A 22 3.12 -3.53 8.68
CA ASP A 22 3.29 -4.12 10.00
C ASP A 22 2.86 -5.59 10.08
N HIS A 23 1.85 -5.93 10.89
CA HIS A 23 1.35 -7.30 11.05
C HIS A 23 0.64 -7.86 9.81
N PHE A 24 0.19 -7.02 8.87
CA PHE A 24 -0.44 -7.47 7.63
C PHE A 24 0.47 -8.32 6.74
N ILE A 25 1.81 -8.17 6.86
CA ILE A 25 2.75 -9.02 6.11
C ILE A 25 2.53 -10.50 6.37
N TYR A 26 2.15 -10.87 7.60
CA TYR A 26 1.87 -12.26 7.98
C TYR A 26 0.56 -12.78 7.38
N LYS A 27 -0.45 -11.92 7.30
CA LYS A 27 -1.74 -12.21 6.66
C LYS A 27 -1.59 -12.42 5.16
N LEU A 28 -0.83 -11.56 4.50
CA LEU A 28 -0.59 -11.63 3.05
C LEU A 28 0.29 -12.83 2.67
N SER A 29 1.30 -13.15 3.49
CA SER A 29 2.25 -14.20 3.19
C SER A 29 1.82 -15.60 3.63
N GLY A 30 0.95 -15.70 4.66
CA GLY A 30 0.58 -16.96 5.31
C GLY A 30 1.64 -17.52 6.25
N TYR A 31 2.71 -16.78 6.53
CA TYR A 31 3.78 -17.19 7.45
C TYR A 31 3.84 -16.28 8.66
N ASN A 32 4.12 -16.86 9.85
CA ASN A 32 4.34 -16.11 11.09
C ASN A 32 5.81 -15.75 11.31
N ASP A 33 6.72 -16.26 10.48
CA ASP A 33 8.12 -15.90 10.45
C ASP A 33 8.33 -14.69 9.55
N ARG A 34 8.96 -13.63 10.10
CA ARG A 34 9.16 -12.36 9.38
C ARG A 34 10.00 -12.52 8.12
N GLN A 35 11.08 -13.33 8.19
CA GLN A 35 11.96 -13.54 7.05
C GLN A 35 11.20 -14.19 5.89
N LYS A 36 10.48 -15.27 6.18
CA LYS A 36 9.65 -15.97 5.18
C LYS A 36 8.55 -15.07 4.63
N ALA A 37 7.91 -14.28 5.49
CA ALA A 37 6.92 -13.31 5.05
C ALA A 37 7.51 -12.31 4.04
N ILE A 38 8.66 -11.74 4.34
CA ILE A 38 9.37 -10.81 3.44
C ILE A 38 9.72 -11.49 2.11
N GLU A 39 10.25 -12.70 2.13
CA GLU A 39 10.60 -13.46 0.91
C GLU A 39 9.37 -13.68 0.01
N VAL A 40 8.22 -13.98 0.59
CA VAL A 40 6.95 -14.10 -0.16
C VAL A 40 6.55 -12.76 -0.78
N LEU A 41 6.59 -11.67 -0.01
CA LEU A 41 6.26 -10.35 -0.54
C LEU A 41 7.23 -9.92 -1.66
N GLU A 42 8.52 -10.19 -1.51
CA GLU A 42 9.53 -9.93 -2.56
C GLU A 42 9.24 -10.72 -3.84
N ASN A 43 8.81 -11.97 -3.69
CA ASN A 43 8.42 -12.79 -4.84
C ASN A 43 7.21 -12.19 -5.57
N PHE A 44 6.14 -11.81 -4.85
CA PHE A 44 4.98 -11.14 -5.44
C PHE A 44 5.32 -9.79 -6.05
N PHE A 45 6.22 -9.01 -5.42
CA PHE A 45 6.66 -7.73 -5.97
C PHE A 45 7.23 -7.85 -7.38
N THR A 46 8.01 -8.88 -7.66
CA THR A 46 8.65 -9.08 -8.97
C THR A 46 7.72 -9.67 -10.04
N GLN A 47 6.53 -10.13 -9.62
CA GLN A 47 5.50 -10.67 -10.53
C GLN A 47 4.51 -9.57 -10.92
N GLU A 48 3.88 -9.76 -12.08
CA GLU A 48 2.83 -8.88 -12.60
C GLU A 48 1.43 -9.31 -12.12
N ASN A 49 0.45 -8.45 -12.27
CA ASN A 49 -0.97 -8.77 -12.02
C ASN A 49 -1.28 -9.25 -10.59
N ASN A 50 -0.67 -8.64 -9.58
CA ASN A 50 -1.04 -8.82 -8.18
C ASN A 50 -0.92 -7.50 -7.41
N ARG A 51 -1.55 -7.39 -6.22
CA ARG A 51 -1.58 -6.12 -5.47
C ARG A 51 -0.20 -5.60 -5.07
N LEU A 52 0.75 -6.50 -4.81
CA LEU A 52 2.12 -6.17 -4.38
C LEU A 52 3.09 -5.96 -5.54
N SER A 53 2.62 -6.13 -6.79
CA SER A 53 3.44 -5.96 -7.99
C SER A 53 4.14 -4.60 -8.03
N TYR A 54 5.39 -4.59 -8.51
CA TYR A 54 6.13 -3.34 -8.82
C TYR A 54 5.33 -2.39 -9.74
N GLU A 55 4.38 -2.92 -10.52
CA GLU A 55 3.49 -2.13 -11.39
C GLU A 55 2.59 -1.17 -10.61
N ASN A 56 2.26 -1.51 -9.38
CA ASN A 56 1.39 -0.72 -8.48
C ASN A 56 2.18 0.21 -7.56
N ILE A 57 3.52 0.24 -7.70
CA ILE A 57 4.39 0.93 -6.76
C ILE A 57 5.08 2.11 -7.42
N TYR A 58 5.06 3.26 -6.75
CA TYR A 58 5.88 4.43 -7.07
C TYR A 58 6.92 4.62 -5.97
N VAL A 59 8.10 5.07 -6.37
CA VAL A 59 9.20 5.35 -5.46
C VAL A 59 9.63 6.82 -5.56
N TYR A 60 10.04 7.37 -4.44
CA TYR A 60 10.80 8.63 -4.41
C TYR A 60 12.28 8.29 -4.34
N GLU A 61 13.01 8.69 -5.39
CA GLU A 61 14.44 8.46 -5.54
C GLU A 61 15.21 9.79 -5.49
N GLU A 62 16.28 9.84 -4.73
CA GLU A 62 17.25 10.94 -4.65
C GLU A 62 18.66 10.33 -4.59
N ASP A 63 19.58 10.84 -5.39
CA ASP A 63 20.97 10.36 -5.48
C ASP A 63 21.10 8.84 -5.66
N ARG A 64 20.24 8.26 -6.48
CA ARG A 64 20.12 6.80 -6.74
C ARG A 64 19.69 5.97 -5.53
N GLU A 65 19.20 6.63 -4.48
CA GLU A 65 18.67 5.96 -3.31
C GLU A 65 17.15 6.12 -3.24
N ILE A 66 16.43 5.02 -2.99
CA ILE A 66 14.99 5.04 -2.74
C ILE A 66 14.76 5.43 -1.30
N LEU A 67 14.12 6.59 -1.10
CA LEU A 67 13.82 7.17 0.22
C LEU A 67 12.36 7.06 0.61
N GLY A 68 11.49 6.58 -0.28
CA GLY A 68 10.08 6.36 0.01
C GLY A 68 9.42 5.54 -1.08
N ALA A 69 8.38 4.82 -0.70
CA ALA A 69 7.56 4.01 -1.60
C ALA A 69 6.09 4.13 -1.25
N ILE A 70 5.23 4.06 -2.27
CA ILE A 70 3.78 4.04 -2.15
C ILE A 70 3.23 2.96 -3.07
N CYS A 71 2.34 2.12 -2.54
CA CYS A 71 1.57 1.15 -3.29
C CYS A 71 0.16 1.69 -3.49
N CYS A 72 -0.30 1.76 -4.73
CA CYS A 72 -1.65 2.21 -5.07
C CYS A 72 -2.13 1.58 -6.38
N TYR A 73 -3.41 1.29 -6.47
CA TYR A 73 -4.01 0.63 -7.62
C TYR A 73 -5.50 0.98 -7.77
N ASP A 74 -6.06 0.62 -8.91
CA ASP A 74 -7.50 0.73 -9.16
C ASP A 74 -8.25 -0.29 -8.30
N GLY A 75 -9.08 0.19 -7.36
CA GLY A 75 -9.88 -0.65 -6.47
C GLY A 75 -10.87 -1.56 -7.18
N ALA A 76 -11.30 -1.20 -8.38
CA ALA A 76 -12.14 -2.08 -9.21
C ALA A 76 -11.43 -3.38 -9.60
N LEU A 77 -10.08 -3.39 -9.61
CA LEU A 77 -9.25 -4.55 -9.91
C LEU A 77 -8.85 -5.34 -8.66
N ALA A 78 -9.24 -4.90 -7.46
CA ALA A 78 -8.74 -5.48 -6.22
C ALA A 78 -8.97 -7.00 -6.12
N ASP A 79 -10.14 -7.51 -6.54
CA ASP A 79 -10.42 -8.94 -6.50
C ASP A 79 -9.50 -9.75 -7.44
N GLU A 80 -9.17 -9.19 -8.61
CA GLU A 80 -8.22 -9.81 -9.55
C GLU A 80 -6.78 -9.75 -9.02
N LEU A 81 -6.41 -8.61 -8.43
CA LEU A 81 -5.07 -8.40 -7.87
C LEU A 81 -4.82 -9.25 -6.61
N ASP A 82 -5.85 -9.56 -5.84
CA ASP A 82 -5.76 -10.41 -4.65
C ASP A 82 -5.78 -11.90 -4.97
N LYS A 83 -6.22 -12.29 -6.17
CA LYS A 83 -6.34 -13.70 -6.56
C LYS A 83 -5.04 -14.49 -6.41
N PRO A 84 -3.86 -14.03 -6.90
CA PRO A 84 -2.61 -14.77 -6.73
C PRO A 84 -2.20 -14.97 -5.26
N LEU A 85 -2.47 -13.99 -4.39
CA LEU A 85 -2.20 -14.11 -2.96
C LEU A 85 -3.15 -15.12 -2.31
N ASN A 86 -4.44 -15.10 -2.68
CA ASN A 86 -5.42 -16.05 -2.17
C ASN A 86 -5.11 -17.49 -2.62
N GLU A 87 -4.66 -17.70 -3.85
CA GLU A 87 -4.19 -18.99 -4.36
C GLU A 87 -2.96 -19.49 -3.58
N HIS A 88 -2.03 -18.58 -3.25
CA HIS A 88 -0.87 -18.91 -2.41
C HIS A 88 -1.30 -19.32 -0.99
N LEU A 89 -2.22 -18.61 -0.36
CA LEU A 89 -2.75 -18.96 0.97
C LEU A 89 -3.46 -20.31 0.95
N GLU A 90 -4.27 -20.56 -0.05
CA GLU A 90 -4.97 -21.84 -0.24
C GLU A 90 -3.97 -23.01 -0.42
N PHE A 91 -2.90 -22.80 -1.20
CA PHE A 91 -1.82 -23.78 -1.35
C PHE A 91 -1.15 -24.12 0.00
N LEU A 92 -1.05 -23.15 0.91
CA LEU A 92 -0.54 -23.35 2.27
C LEU A 92 -1.59 -23.99 3.22
N GLY A 93 -2.80 -24.27 2.74
CA GLY A 93 -3.89 -24.81 3.58
C GLY A 93 -4.56 -23.75 4.46
N ILE A 94 -4.40 -22.47 4.13
CA ILE A 94 -4.99 -21.33 4.86
C ILE A 94 -6.29 -20.93 4.17
N ASN A 95 -7.42 -21.08 4.85
CA ASN A 95 -8.74 -20.78 4.30
C ASN A 95 -9.13 -19.29 4.43
N GLU A 96 -8.36 -18.49 5.21
CA GLU A 96 -8.58 -17.06 5.35
C GLU A 96 -8.10 -16.33 4.08
N LYS A 97 -8.99 -15.53 3.50
CA LYS A 97 -8.67 -14.77 2.29
C LYS A 97 -8.18 -13.36 2.63
N VAL A 98 -7.40 -12.79 1.73
CA VAL A 98 -7.08 -11.36 1.75
C VAL A 98 -8.39 -10.58 1.65
N LEU A 99 -8.61 -9.63 2.57
CA LEU A 99 -9.81 -8.81 2.59
C LEU A 99 -9.67 -7.63 1.64
N LYS A 100 -10.73 -7.39 0.88
CA LYS A 100 -10.87 -6.21 0.06
C LYS A 100 -11.16 -4.97 0.94
N GLU A 101 -10.33 -3.96 0.83
CA GLU A 101 -10.40 -2.76 1.66
C GLU A 101 -11.09 -1.58 0.96
N CYS A 102 -11.21 -1.64 -0.37
CA CYS A 102 -11.75 -0.60 -1.25
C CYS A 102 -12.85 -1.15 -2.16
N GLU A 103 -13.55 -0.26 -2.85
CA GLU A 103 -14.56 -0.60 -3.84
C GLU A 103 -14.09 -0.19 -5.25
N ASN A 104 -14.60 0.93 -5.79
CA ASN A 104 -14.30 1.37 -7.14
C ASN A 104 -13.36 2.58 -7.20
N GLU A 105 -12.88 3.06 -6.05
CA GLU A 105 -11.95 4.18 -5.97
C GLU A 105 -10.54 3.75 -6.42
N PHE A 106 -9.68 4.69 -6.70
CA PHE A 106 -8.24 4.42 -6.74
C PHE A 106 -7.74 4.30 -5.31
N TYR A 107 -7.10 3.21 -4.95
CA TYR A 107 -6.80 2.87 -3.56
C TYR A 107 -5.31 3.05 -3.25
N LEU A 108 -5.01 3.80 -2.18
CA LEU A 108 -3.71 3.88 -1.57
C LEU A 108 -3.62 2.77 -0.51
N ASP A 109 -2.89 1.71 -0.82
CA ASP A 109 -2.75 0.52 0.01
C ASP A 109 -1.74 0.74 1.14
N SER A 110 -0.54 1.20 0.81
CA SER A 110 0.52 1.41 1.78
C SER A 110 1.49 2.50 1.33
N ILE A 111 2.07 3.21 2.29
CA ILE A 111 3.08 4.24 2.06
C ILE A 111 4.09 4.25 3.20
N CYS A 112 5.36 4.34 2.85
CA CYS A 112 6.44 4.51 3.83
C CYS A 112 7.52 5.44 3.30
N VAL A 113 8.10 6.23 4.21
CA VAL A 113 9.29 7.05 3.96
C VAL A 113 10.39 6.57 4.90
N ASP A 114 11.59 6.38 4.36
CA ASP A 114 12.77 6.03 5.12
C ASP A 114 12.97 7.00 6.28
N GLU A 115 13.26 6.50 7.45
CA GLU A 115 13.36 7.29 8.68
C GLU A 115 14.31 8.48 8.54
N LYS A 116 15.45 8.27 7.91
CA LYS A 116 16.47 9.32 7.66
C LYS A 116 15.99 10.43 6.73
N ALA A 117 14.91 10.21 5.99
CA ALA A 117 14.35 11.14 5.01
C ALA A 117 13.00 11.74 5.44
N ARG A 118 12.53 11.43 6.65
CA ARG A 118 11.31 12.02 7.20
C ARG A 118 11.44 13.53 7.37
N GLY A 119 10.32 14.25 7.38
CA GLY A 119 10.30 15.71 7.49
C GLY A 119 10.60 16.47 6.19
N LYS A 120 11.07 15.81 5.13
CA LYS A 120 11.41 16.43 3.83
C LYS A 120 10.21 16.54 2.85
N GLY A 121 8.99 16.22 3.29
CA GLY A 121 7.78 16.31 2.45
C GLY A 121 7.62 15.16 1.43
N ILE A 122 8.43 14.10 1.51
CA ILE A 122 8.41 12.98 0.56
C ILE A 122 7.04 12.28 0.54
N ALA A 123 6.44 12.02 1.71
CA ALA A 123 5.12 11.41 1.80
C ALA A 123 4.07 12.21 1.05
N LYS A 124 4.07 13.55 1.20
CA LYS A 124 3.14 14.43 0.47
C LYS A 124 3.29 14.27 -1.04
N LYS A 125 4.54 14.30 -1.55
CA LYS A 125 4.81 14.15 -2.98
C LYS A 125 4.34 12.79 -3.51
N LEU A 126 4.53 11.71 -2.76
CA LEU A 126 4.06 10.37 -3.13
C LEU A 126 2.53 10.30 -3.14
N ILE A 127 1.85 10.88 -2.14
CA ILE A 127 0.39 10.93 -2.09
C ILE A 127 -0.17 11.80 -3.24
N GLU A 128 0.47 12.92 -3.57
CA GLU A 128 0.11 13.74 -4.72
C GLU A 128 0.26 12.97 -6.04
N CYS A 129 1.30 12.15 -6.18
CA CYS A 129 1.48 11.26 -7.32
C CYS A 129 0.32 10.26 -7.43
N ALA A 130 -0.04 9.58 -6.34
CA ALA A 130 -1.18 8.66 -6.31
C ALA A 130 -2.51 9.36 -6.61
N PHE A 131 -2.70 10.59 -6.10
CA PHE A 131 -3.89 11.38 -6.39
C PHE A 131 -3.99 11.76 -7.87
N ASN A 132 -2.89 12.14 -8.49
CA ASN A 132 -2.85 12.43 -9.92
C ASN A 132 -3.16 11.19 -10.77
N GLU A 133 -2.72 9.99 -10.34
CA GLU A 133 -3.09 8.73 -11.00
C GLU A 133 -4.60 8.45 -10.83
N ALA A 134 -5.16 8.68 -9.65
CA ALA A 134 -6.60 8.56 -9.42
C ALA A 134 -7.40 9.47 -10.37
N LEU A 135 -7.01 10.74 -10.50
CA LEU A 135 -7.66 11.70 -11.39
C LEU A 135 -7.56 11.30 -12.86
N LYS A 136 -6.42 10.76 -13.32
CA LYS A 136 -6.28 10.24 -14.70
C LYS A 136 -7.25 9.10 -15.00
N ASN A 137 -7.62 8.34 -13.97
CA ASN A 137 -8.61 7.26 -14.06
C ASN A 137 -10.04 7.73 -13.78
N GLY A 138 -10.28 9.03 -13.61
CA GLY A 138 -11.59 9.59 -13.28
C GLY A 138 -12.13 9.14 -11.92
N LYS A 139 -11.23 8.87 -10.95
CA LYS A 139 -11.56 8.30 -9.64
C LYS A 139 -11.11 9.20 -8.50
N LYS A 140 -11.75 9.04 -7.35
CA LYS A 140 -11.23 9.55 -6.08
C LYS A 140 -10.07 8.67 -5.61
N LEU A 141 -9.17 9.23 -4.80
CA LEU A 141 -8.17 8.47 -4.05
C LEU A 141 -8.74 8.12 -2.69
N SER A 142 -8.73 6.85 -2.33
CA SER A 142 -9.16 6.36 -1.02
C SER A 142 -8.02 5.69 -0.26
N LEU A 143 -8.18 5.57 1.04
CA LEU A 143 -7.29 4.83 1.94
C LEU A 143 -8.03 4.42 3.22
N ILE A 144 -7.44 3.47 3.94
CA ILE A 144 -7.77 3.24 5.34
C ILE A 144 -6.59 3.63 6.22
N VAL A 145 -6.87 4.13 7.42
CA VAL A 145 -5.85 4.48 8.41
C VAL A 145 -6.32 4.02 9.78
N GLU A 146 -5.44 3.38 10.55
CA GLU A 146 -5.76 2.98 11.93
C GLU A 146 -6.16 4.18 12.77
N ASP A 147 -7.18 4.00 13.59
CA ASP A 147 -7.72 5.07 14.43
C ASP A 147 -6.69 5.65 15.40
N GLU A 148 -5.74 4.84 15.84
CA GLU A 148 -4.65 5.22 16.72
C GLU A 148 -3.49 5.96 16.01
N ASN A 149 -3.43 5.91 14.67
CA ASN A 149 -2.35 6.55 13.91
C ASN A 149 -2.62 8.04 13.67
N ILE A 150 -2.53 8.83 14.75
CA ILE A 150 -2.85 10.26 14.77
C ILE A 150 -1.99 11.05 13.76
N ASN A 151 -0.71 10.71 13.63
CA ASN A 151 0.20 11.42 12.72
C ASN A 151 -0.20 11.23 11.25
N ALA A 152 -0.56 10.02 10.85
CA ALA A 152 -1.04 9.75 9.50
C ALA A 152 -2.39 10.42 9.24
N LYS A 153 -3.32 10.35 10.19
CA LYS A 153 -4.64 11.02 10.11
C LYS A 153 -4.47 12.53 9.88
N MET A 154 -3.62 13.19 10.66
CA MET A 154 -3.33 14.62 10.49
C MET A 154 -2.70 14.94 9.13
N LEU A 155 -1.82 14.08 8.61
CA LEU A 155 -1.25 14.25 7.28
C LEU A 155 -2.33 14.17 6.20
N TYR A 156 -3.17 13.13 6.26
CA TYR A 156 -4.24 12.95 5.28
C TYR A 156 -5.28 14.07 5.32
N GLU A 157 -5.66 14.56 6.50
CA GLU A 157 -6.54 15.73 6.64
C GLU A 157 -5.95 16.99 5.99
N LYS A 158 -4.66 17.28 6.27
CA LYS A 158 -3.95 18.40 5.64
C LYS A 158 -3.85 18.28 4.13
N MET A 159 -3.91 17.06 3.59
CA MET A 159 -3.89 16.79 2.16
C MET A 159 -5.29 16.74 1.54
N GLY A 160 -6.34 17.01 2.31
CA GLY A 160 -7.72 17.13 1.82
C GLY A 160 -8.51 15.82 1.81
N PHE A 161 -8.02 14.76 2.46
CA PHE A 161 -8.82 13.57 2.67
C PHE A 161 -9.91 13.80 3.71
N LYS A 162 -11.12 13.37 3.40
CA LYS A 162 -12.28 13.47 4.28
C LYS A 162 -12.63 12.10 4.85
N LEU A 163 -12.97 12.05 6.13
CA LEU A 163 -13.54 10.86 6.76
C LEU A 163 -14.90 10.55 6.13
N ILE A 164 -15.06 9.34 5.62
CA ILE A 164 -16.31 8.84 5.02
C ILE A 164 -17.03 7.91 6.00
N LYS A 165 -16.31 6.93 6.54
CA LYS A 165 -16.85 5.94 7.49
C LYS A 165 -15.75 5.30 8.33
N ASN A 166 -16.16 4.75 9.47
CA ASN A 166 -15.30 3.88 10.26
C ASN A 166 -15.47 2.42 9.81
N LYS A 167 -14.40 1.67 9.81
CA LYS A 167 -14.37 0.25 9.47
C LYS A 167 -13.69 -0.55 10.57
N ILE A 168 -14.02 -1.83 10.68
CA ILE A 168 -13.32 -2.78 11.54
C ILE A 168 -12.73 -3.86 10.64
N PHE A 169 -11.40 -4.01 10.66
CA PHE A 169 -10.67 -5.07 9.99
C PHE A 169 -9.80 -5.81 11.00
N HIS A 170 -9.86 -7.14 11.02
CA HIS A 170 -9.03 -7.97 11.92
C HIS A 170 -9.04 -7.48 13.37
N SER A 171 -10.21 -7.07 13.88
CA SER A 171 -10.41 -6.53 15.24
C SER A 171 -9.79 -5.16 15.50
N HIS A 172 -9.23 -4.50 14.51
CA HIS A 172 -8.73 -3.12 14.59
C HIS A 172 -9.72 -2.13 14.00
N LYS A 173 -9.73 -0.92 14.54
CA LYS A 173 -10.56 0.18 14.04
C LYS A 173 -9.77 1.01 13.05
N TYR A 174 -10.40 1.30 11.90
CA TYR A 174 -9.85 2.12 10.82
C TYR A 174 -10.83 3.22 10.43
N GLU A 175 -10.30 4.35 10.03
CA GLU A 175 -11.03 5.36 9.30
C GLU A 175 -10.84 5.11 7.79
N TYR A 176 -11.95 5.01 7.06
CA TYR A 176 -11.96 5.05 5.60
C TYR A 176 -12.09 6.50 5.15
N ARG A 177 -11.13 6.96 4.37
CA ARG A 177 -11.01 8.34 3.93
C ARG A 177 -10.90 8.43 2.42
N GLU A 178 -11.47 9.49 1.85
CA GLU A 178 -11.42 9.79 0.41
C GLU A 178 -10.95 11.22 0.15
N LYS A 179 -10.25 11.38 -0.98
CA LYS A 179 -9.91 12.65 -1.59
C LYS A 179 -10.44 12.65 -3.03
N GLY A 180 -11.30 13.61 -3.34
CA GLY A 180 -11.76 13.96 -4.69
C GLY A 180 -11.27 15.36 -5.08
N GLU A 181 -11.71 15.84 -6.25
CA GLU A 181 -11.51 17.23 -6.66
C GLU A 181 -12.12 18.22 -5.67
#